data_8b249e891891e3bd77ec913b4e208fba
#
_entry.id   8b249e891891e3bd77ec913b4e208fba
#
_cell.length_a   1.000
_cell.length_b   1.000
_cell.length_c   1.000
_cell.angle_alpha   90.00
_cell.angle_beta   90.00
_cell.angle_gamma   90.00
#
_symmetry.space_group_name_H-M   'P 1'
#
loop_
_entity.id
_entity.type
_entity.pdbx_description
1 polymer ?
#
loop_
_entity_poly.entity_id
_entity_poly.type
_entity_poly.pdbx_seq_one_letter_code
_entity_poly.pdbx_strand_id
1 'polypeptide(L)'
;MRNLTPQEVSTLQQQSCTATDWQLVLVDEPFQPALIQNVAFTGRVYLGSGVTLRNISSLGSTGHTTFANGVEVGVLREDGGMEVVIHDELSSMEAAFEVLEAQREPALVKQLQQAARDKAASKAKDGSVIEAGAVVTDVRQLTDVHIGAAAHVVGAVRLEDVSVCSRPDAASGVGDGVILEHVIVSEGSHIGDGAQLDNCFVGQGCHIGRMYSATQSLFFANCHFENGEACAYFAGPYSVSHHKATLMIACMTSFFNAGSGSNQSNHSYKMGPNKYGQLQRGAKLGSSSYVYWPMQVGAFSTVIGHHTGHQNLCDLPFSLVTEGSEGTHIIPGQAFRSVGTRRDSAKWPKRDKRPESARRDLICFDMLNPYTVGYILRGLDILRGMKAKGQNDYQGCRIASHHITRGIALYQQALDIYVGQALERLAATPAPLIAVSTDEVVGDWADYGGMIVPRQRMLNALHDGQTFADLQQILAVAERDWLAAHFDISDADALIARSHEALDAWNASLDEDAERDLEAASLVLS
;
A
#
# COMPACT_ATOMS: atom_id res chain seq x y z
N MET A 1 26.58 14.94 21.15
CA MET A 1 25.69 15.15 22.31
C MET A 1 26.50 15.15 23.61
N ARG A 2 26.09 15.91 24.64
CA ARG A 2 26.71 16.02 25.97
C ARG A 2 25.67 15.95 27.08
N ASN A 3 26.11 15.75 28.29
CA ASN A 3 25.27 15.87 29.49
C ASN A 3 24.83 17.33 29.70
N LEU A 4 23.69 17.51 30.39
CA LEU A 4 23.24 18.81 30.86
C LEU A 4 24.24 19.44 31.85
N THR A 5 24.42 20.75 31.74
CA THR A 5 25.16 21.51 32.77
C THR A 5 24.31 21.68 34.03
N PRO A 6 24.90 21.93 35.22
CA PRO A 6 24.13 22.18 36.43
C PRO A 6 23.14 23.35 36.31
N GLN A 7 23.47 24.36 35.51
CA GLN A 7 22.59 25.51 35.26
C GLN A 7 21.37 25.12 34.40
N GLU A 8 21.56 24.30 33.34
CA GLU A 8 20.50 23.78 32.51
C GLU A 8 19.55 22.87 33.34
N VAL A 9 20.08 22.01 34.18
CA VAL A 9 19.30 21.19 35.12
C VAL A 9 18.46 22.07 36.05
N SER A 10 19.08 23.11 36.65
CA SER A 10 18.33 24.03 37.52
C SER A 10 17.21 24.74 36.77
N THR A 11 17.45 25.16 35.52
CA THR A 11 16.42 25.79 34.66
C THR A 11 15.24 24.84 34.40
N LEU A 12 15.54 23.59 34.04
CA LEU A 12 14.50 22.58 33.77
C LEU A 12 13.68 22.25 35.04
N GLN A 13 14.34 22.17 36.21
CA GLN A 13 13.65 21.99 37.50
C GLN A 13 12.69 23.15 37.80
N GLN A 14 13.09 24.40 37.51
CA GLN A 14 12.23 25.57 37.67
C GLN A 14 11.03 25.54 36.70
N GLN A 15 11.15 24.84 35.58
CA GLN A 15 10.08 24.60 34.63
C GLN A 15 9.26 23.32 34.94
N SER A 16 9.32 22.84 36.18
CA SER A 16 8.58 21.65 36.67
C SER A 16 9.01 20.35 35.99
N CYS A 17 10.23 20.26 35.47
CA CYS A 17 10.74 19.01 34.95
C CYS A 17 11.40 18.18 36.05
N THR A 18 11.28 16.84 35.92
CA THR A 18 11.89 15.85 36.83
C THR A 18 12.67 14.82 36.01
N ALA A 19 13.66 14.20 36.64
CA ALA A 19 14.39 13.07 36.05
C ALA A 19 14.71 12.02 37.11
N THR A 20 14.67 10.76 36.73
CA THR A 20 15.20 9.67 37.59
C THR A 20 16.71 9.82 37.81
N ASP A 21 17.41 10.26 36.77
CA ASP A 21 18.80 10.66 36.80
C ASP A 21 19.06 11.66 35.66
N TRP A 22 19.49 12.89 36.02
CA TRP A 22 19.79 13.93 35.02
C TRP A 22 20.99 13.59 34.12
N GLN A 23 21.86 12.62 34.51
CA GLN A 23 22.93 12.15 33.67
C GLN A 23 22.46 11.31 32.48
N LEU A 24 21.22 10.84 32.51
CA LEU A 24 20.62 10.10 31.43
C LEU A 24 19.96 11.02 30.38
N VAL A 25 19.90 12.33 30.62
CA VAL A 25 19.38 13.31 29.65
C VAL A 25 20.56 13.95 28.93
N LEU A 26 20.73 13.56 27.66
CA LEU A 26 21.79 14.06 26.79
C LEU A 26 21.23 15.03 25.76
N VAL A 27 21.99 16.06 25.42
CA VAL A 27 21.54 17.16 24.58
C VAL A 27 22.55 17.49 23.48
N ASP A 28 22.08 18.08 22.39
CA ASP A 28 22.94 18.63 21.33
C ASP A 28 23.82 19.78 21.83
N GLU A 29 24.84 20.12 21.07
CA GLU A 29 25.69 21.28 21.33
C GLU A 29 25.71 22.19 20.09
N PRO A 30 25.25 23.44 20.22
CA PRO A 30 24.66 24.08 21.40
C PRO A 30 23.24 23.54 21.69
N PHE A 31 22.89 23.42 22.98
CA PHE A 31 21.53 23.06 23.39
C PHE A 31 20.67 24.32 23.49
N GLN A 32 19.72 24.45 22.60
CA GLN A 32 18.78 25.59 22.53
C GLN A 32 17.36 25.06 22.29
N PRO A 33 16.69 24.54 23.34
CA PRO A 33 15.31 24.08 23.21
C PRO A 33 14.38 25.29 22.99
N ALA A 34 13.31 25.11 22.19
CA ALA A 34 12.27 26.12 22.05
C ALA A 34 11.44 26.23 23.36
N LEU A 35 11.09 25.08 23.96
CA LEU A 35 10.42 25.01 25.26
C LEU A 35 10.59 23.60 25.86
N ILE A 36 10.94 23.50 27.16
CA ILE A 36 10.82 22.25 27.92
C ILE A 36 10.14 22.57 29.24
N GLN A 37 8.92 22.07 29.48
CA GLN A 37 8.11 22.39 30.64
C GLN A 37 7.28 21.20 31.08
N ASN A 38 7.25 20.89 32.37
CA ASN A 38 6.44 19.83 32.97
C ASN A 38 6.65 18.46 32.30
N VAL A 39 7.91 18.00 32.29
CA VAL A 39 8.34 16.73 31.67
C VAL A 39 9.00 15.85 32.71
N ALA A 40 8.58 14.58 32.82
CA ALA A 40 9.24 13.58 33.65
C ALA A 40 10.13 12.68 32.76
N PHE A 41 11.45 12.83 32.91
CA PHE A 41 12.43 11.95 32.27
C PHE A 41 12.61 10.68 33.12
N THR A 42 12.19 9.55 32.57
CA THR A 42 12.13 8.25 33.29
C THR A 42 13.19 7.25 32.83
N GLY A 43 14.10 7.66 31.97
CA GLY A 43 15.21 6.85 31.45
C GLY A 43 16.13 7.68 30.59
N ARG A 44 16.99 7.02 29.80
CA ARG A 44 17.90 7.69 28.87
C ARG A 44 17.16 8.35 27.71
N VAL A 45 17.47 9.60 27.45
CA VAL A 45 16.88 10.41 26.38
C VAL A 45 17.94 11.25 25.68
N TYR A 46 17.88 11.34 24.39
CA TYR A 46 18.69 12.19 23.52
C TYR A 46 17.82 13.31 22.93
N LEU A 47 18.13 14.58 23.24
CA LEU A 47 17.35 15.73 22.83
C LEU A 47 18.10 16.58 21.80
N GLY A 48 17.50 16.78 20.63
CA GLY A 48 17.95 17.70 19.61
C GLY A 48 17.69 19.17 19.97
N SER A 49 18.32 20.09 19.23
CA SER A 49 18.07 21.52 19.37
C SER A 49 16.69 21.94 18.83
N GLY A 50 16.11 23.01 19.36
CA GLY A 50 14.81 23.54 18.92
C GLY A 50 13.59 22.72 19.31
N VAL A 51 13.74 21.68 20.15
CA VAL A 51 12.62 20.83 20.59
C VAL A 51 11.64 21.60 21.47
N THR A 52 10.36 21.26 21.33
CA THR A 52 9.29 21.69 22.25
C THR A 52 8.75 20.46 22.97
N LEU A 53 8.96 20.37 24.29
CA LEU A 53 8.47 19.32 25.15
C LEU A 53 7.59 19.94 26.24
N ARG A 54 6.31 19.54 26.34
CA ARG A 54 5.40 20.09 27.34
C ARG A 54 4.39 19.05 27.82
N ASN A 55 4.18 19.01 29.15
CA ASN A 55 3.17 18.15 29.77
C ASN A 55 3.34 16.67 29.40
N ILE A 56 4.52 16.11 29.61
CA ILE A 56 4.82 14.70 29.33
C ILE A 56 4.99 13.96 30.66
N SER A 57 4.10 13.01 30.94
CA SER A 57 4.10 12.30 32.23
C SER A 57 5.21 11.26 32.35
N SER A 58 5.71 10.73 31.23
CA SER A 58 6.86 9.82 31.18
C SER A 58 7.53 9.87 29.81
N LEU A 59 8.82 10.18 29.79
CA LEU A 59 9.68 10.10 28.59
C LEU A 59 10.97 9.38 28.98
N GLY A 60 11.21 8.19 28.42
CA GLY A 60 12.36 7.41 28.79
C GLY A 60 12.64 6.22 27.87
N SER A 61 13.45 5.29 28.36
CA SER A 61 13.83 4.09 27.62
C SER A 61 14.03 2.93 28.60
N THR A 62 13.83 1.70 28.11
CA THR A 62 14.17 0.45 28.81
C THR A 62 15.66 0.10 28.76
N GLY A 63 16.44 0.79 27.91
CA GLY A 63 17.90 0.69 27.82
C GLY A 63 18.44 0.09 26.53
N HIS A 64 17.64 -0.58 25.73
CA HIS A 64 18.04 -1.06 24.40
C HIS A 64 16.81 -1.12 23.49
N THR A 65 16.85 -0.40 22.38
CA THR A 65 15.73 -0.33 21.44
C THR A 65 16.25 -0.17 20.02
N THR A 66 15.52 -0.72 19.07
CA THR A 66 15.66 -0.46 17.63
C THR A 66 14.50 0.38 17.09
N PHE A 67 13.61 0.87 17.97
CA PHE A 67 12.46 1.70 17.62
C PHE A 67 11.55 1.04 16.60
N ALA A 68 11.16 -0.20 16.86
CA ALA A 68 10.40 -1.10 16.00
C ALA A 68 11.13 -1.57 14.72
N ASN A 69 12.36 -1.11 14.42
CA ASN A 69 13.09 -1.69 13.30
C ASN A 69 13.47 -3.15 13.64
N GLY A 70 13.22 -4.07 12.72
CA GLY A 70 13.48 -5.50 12.90
C GLY A 70 12.29 -6.28 13.47
N VAL A 71 11.18 -5.63 13.80
CA VAL A 71 9.94 -6.31 14.19
C VAL A 71 9.42 -7.11 13.00
N GLU A 72 8.96 -8.33 13.27
CA GLU A 72 8.33 -9.20 12.29
C GLU A 72 6.82 -8.98 12.32
N VAL A 73 6.26 -8.54 11.19
CA VAL A 73 4.83 -8.30 11.02
C VAL A 73 4.23 -9.45 10.21
N GLY A 74 3.33 -10.23 10.82
CA GLY A 74 2.66 -11.36 10.20
C GLY A 74 1.48 -10.91 9.35
N VAL A 75 1.68 -10.75 8.04
CA VAL A 75 0.60 -10.37 7.12
C VAL A 75 -0.01 -11.57 6.41
N LEU A 76 -1.23 -11.43 5.92
CA LEU A 76 -2.06 -12.40 5.19
C LEU A 76 -2.46 -13.63 6.00
N ARG A 77 -1.70 -14.06 6.99
CA ARG A 77 -2.00 -15.24 7.78
C ARG A 77 -1.86 -14.93 9.26
N GLU A 78 -2.95 -15.02 10.00
CA GLU A 78 -2.91 -14.84 11.45
C GLU A 78 -2.20 -16.00 12.18
N ASP A 79 -2.10 -17.17 11.53
CA ASP A 79 -1.37 -18.33 12.06
C ASP A 79 0.13 -18.33 11.70
N GLY A 80 0.63 -17.27 11.05
CA GLY A 80 2.05 -17.07 10.73
C GLY A 80 2.51 -17.68 9.40
N GLY A 81 3.79 -17.46 9.09
CA GLY A 81 4.47 -18.00 7.90
C GLY A 81 4.51 -17.06 6.70
N MET A 82 4.12 -15.79 6.90
CA MET A 82 4.23 -14.71 5.91
C MET A 82 4.63 -13.41 6.61
N GLU A 83 5.71 -13.47 7.40
CA GLU A 83 6.24 -12.33 8.13
C GLU A 83 7.08 -11.44 7.21
N VAL A 84 6.92 -10.12 7.39
CA VAL A 84 7.77 -9.08 6.80
C VAL A 84 8.56 -8.43 7.92
N VAL A 85 9.86 -8.27 7.75
CA VAL A 85 10.73 -7.58 8.71
C VAL A 85 10.67 -6.08 8.45
N ILE A 86 9.98 -5.33 9.31
CA ILE A 86 9.82 -3.90 9.10
C ILE A 86 11.09 -3.11 9.48
N HIS A 87 11.33 -2.04 8.74
CA HIS A 87 12.38 -1.05 9.01
C HIS A 87 12.01 0.31 8.41
N ASP A 88 12.65 1.39 8.85
CA ASP A 88 12.29 2.76 8.50
C ASP A 88 12.43 3.12 7.01
N GLU A 89 13.15 2.31 6.24
CA GLU A 89 13.30 2.48 4.78
C GLU A 89 12.52 1.43 3.96
N LEU A 90 11.65 0.64 4.60
CA LEU A 90 10.88 -0.41 3.92
C LEU A 90 10.03 0.18 2.80
N SER A 91 10.10 -0.42 1.61
CA SER A 91 9.25 -0.10 0.47
C SER A 91 8.13 -1.12 0.30
N SER A 92 7.04 -0.70 -0.37
CA SER A 92 5.94 -1.61 -0.72
C SER A 92 6.39 -2.75 -1.63
N MET A 93 7.40 -2.49 -2.47
CA MET A 93 7.96 -3.46 -3.40
C MET A 93 8.69 -4.59 -2.67
N GLU A 94 9.53 -4.23 -1.71
CA GLU A 94 10.29 -5.16 -0.87
C GLU A 94 9.34 -6.04 -0.05
N ALA A 95 8.41 -5.42 0.67
CA ALA A 95 7.42 -6.14 1.47
C ALA A 95 6.52 -7.05 0.61
N ALA A 96 6.05 -6.58 -0.55
CA ALA A 96 5.25 -7.39 -1.46
C ALA A 96 6.04 -8.56 -2.04
N PHE A 97 7.32 -8.37 -2.33
CA PHE A 97 8.20 -9.44 -2.77
C PHE A 97 8.35 -10.52 -1.69
N GLU A 98 8.64 -10.12 -0.45
CA GLU A 98 8.76 -11.07 0.67
C GLU A 98 7.52 -11.94 0.82
N VAL A 99 6.33 -11.36 0.71
CA VAL A 99 5.06 -12.05 0.86
C VAL A 99 4.73 -12.94 -0.35
N LEU A 100 4.82 -12.40 -1.57
CA LEU A 100 4.39 -13.10 -2.79
C LEU A 100 5.37 -14.19 -3.21
N GLU A 101 6.64 -14.04 -2.89
CA GLU A 101 7.70 -14.98 -3.27
C GLU A 101 8.16 -15.89 -2.11
N ALA A 102 7.57 -15.76 -0.92
CA ALA A 102 7.95 -16.55 0.26
C ALA A 102 8.05 -18.07 0.00
N GLN A 103 7.15 -18.61 -0.80
CA GLN A 103 7.12 -20.03 -1.13
C GLN A 103 7.93 -20.41 -2.37
N ARG A 104 8.12 -19.46 -3.31
CA ARG A 104 8.80 -19.71 -4.59
C ARG A 104 10.29 -19.45 -4.52
N GLU A 105 10.69 -18.39 -3.79
CA GLU A 105 12.07 -17.92 -3.65
C GLU A 105 12.48 -17.79 -2.17
N PRO A 106 12.31 -18.85 -1.35
CA PRO A 106 12.48 -18.75 0.10
C PRO A 106 13.92 -18.37 0.52
N ALA A 107 14.91 -18.70 -0.30
CA ALA A 107 16.30 -18.35 -0.01
C ALA A 107 16.55 -16.85 -0.18
N LEU A 108 16.04 -16.26 -1.27
CA LEU A 108 16.16 -14.83 -1.55
C LEU A 108 15.37 -14.00 -0.54
N VAL A 109 14.15 -14.43 -0.19
CA VAL A 109 13.34 -13.77 0.84
C VAL A 109 14.07 -13.77 2.18
N LYS A 110 14.64 -14.90 2.60
CA LYS A 110 15.46 -14.96 3.84
C LYS A 110 16.68 -14.05 3.80
N GLN A 111 17.31 -13.91 2.64
CA GLN A 111 18.44 -12.99 2.47
C GLN A 111 18.01 -11.53 2.65
N LEU A 112 16.89 -11.11 2.05
CA LEU A 112 16.32 -9.76 2.22
C LEU A 112 15.93 -9.50 3.68
N GLN A 113 15.24 -10.43 4.31
CA GLN A 113 14.88 -10.34 5.73
C GLN A 113 16.11 -10.25 6.65
N GLN A 114 17.18 -10.98 6.32
CA GLN A 114 18.41 -10.87 7.09
C GLN A 114 19.06 -9.49 6.92
N ALA A 115 19.10 -8.96 5.70
CA ALA A 115 19.59 -7.61 5.46
C ALA A 115 18.76 -6.55 6.21
N ALA A 116 17.43 -6.72 6.28
CA ALA A 116 16.55 -5.86 7.07
C ALA A 116 16.86 -5.94 8.58
N ARG A 117 17.11 -7.14 9.13
CA ARG A 117 17.53 -7.32 10.54
C ARG A 117 18.89 -6.70 10.82
N ASP A 118 19.85 -6.84 9.92
CA ASP A 118 21.19 -6.25 10.06
C ASP A 118 21.11 -4.71 10.04
N LYS A 119 20.28 -4.16 9.16
CA LYS A 119 19.96 -2.73 9.12
C LYS A 119 19.30 -2.27 10.44
N ALA A 120 18.32 -3.00 10.93
CA ALA A 120 17.67 -2.73 12.21
C ALA A 120 18.65 -2.73 13.38
N ALA A 121 19.55 -3.71 13.44
CA ALA A 121 20.59 -3.78 14.47
C ALA A 121 21.52 -2.56 14.45
N SER A 122 21.80 -1.98 13.29
CA SER A 122 22.60 -0.74 13.16
C SER A 122 21.91 0.51 13.74
N LYS A 123 20.57 0.49 13.87
CA LYS A 123 19.77 1.58 14.46
C LYS A 123 19.68 1.53 15.98
N ALA A 124 20.14 0.44 16.60
CA ALA A 124 20.01 0.22 18.04
C ALA A 124 20.60 1.37 18.87
N LYS A 125 19.85 1.77 19.89
CA LYS A 125 20.23 2.80 20.88
C LYS A 125 19.91 2.31 22.29
N ASP A 126 20.52 2.98 23.27
CA ASP A 126 20.28 2.76 24.71
C ASP A 126 19.34 3.83 25.32
N GLY A 127 18.63 4.60 24.47
CA GLY A 127 17.75 5.68 24.91
C GLY A 127 16.81 6.16 23.82
N SER A 128 15.70 6.77 24.22
CA SER A 128 14.79 7.46 23.31
C SER A 128 15.45 8.65 22.65
N VAL A 129 15.09 8.93 21.40
CA VAL A 129 15.66 10.02 20.58
C VAL A 129 14.54 10.99 20.18
N ILE A 130 14.71 12.27 20.50
CA ILE A 130 13.85 13.35 20.03
C ILE A 130 14.70 14.30 19.19
N GLU A 131 14.49 14.29 17.88
CA GLU A 131 15.32 15.06 16.95
C GLU A 131 14.99 16.56 16.93
N ALA A 132 15.83 17.31 16.24
CA ALA A 132 15.75 18.77 16.19
C ALA A 132 14.40 19.29 15.70
N GLY A 133 13.86 20.30 16.39
CA GLY A 133 12.61 20.98 16.05
C GLY A 133 11.35 20.12 16.25
N ALA A 134 11.45 18.93 16.80
CA ALA A 134 10.27 18.12 17.12
C ALA A 134 9.41 18.78 18.21
N VAL A 135 8.09 18.65 18.07
CA VAL A 135 7.09 19.15 19.01
C VAL A 135 6.37 17.97 19.66
N VAL A 136 6.55 17.80 20.97
CA VAL A 136 5.91 16.74 21.75
C VAL A 136 5.18 17.35 22.93
N THR A 137 3.85 17.33 22.92
CA THR A 137 3.05 17.99 23.96
C THR A 137 1.85 17.16 24.39
N ASP A 138 1.54 17.27 25.68
CA ASP A 138 0.32 16.69 26.26
C ASP A 138 0.24 15.17 26.07
N VAL A 139 1.39 14.47 26.25
CA VAL A 139 1.55 13.03 26.03
C VAL A 139 1.72 12.32 27.37
N ARG A 140 1.01 11.20 27.56
CA ARG A 140 1.11 10.44 28.80
C ARG A 140 2.40 9.64 28.89
N GLN A 141 2.76 8.85 27.84
CA GLN A 141 3.91 7.95 27.92
C GLN A 141 4.62 7.83 26.57
N LEU A 142 5.95 7.99 26.61
CA LEU A 142 6.88 7.72 25.50
C LEU A 142 8.01 6.82 26.03
N THR A 143 8.12 5.62 25.49
CA THR A 143 9.15 4.64 25.88
C THR A 143 9.79 4.05 24.63
N ASP A 144 11.13 4.08 24.56
CA ASP A 144 11.85 3.52 23.43
C ASP A 144 11.41 4.10 22.08
N VAL A 145 11.34 5.45 22.00
CA VAL A 145 10.85 6.14 20.80
C VAL A 145 11.96 6.86 20.04
N HIS A 146 11.84 6.89 18.73
CA HIS A 146 12.58 7.79 17.84
C HIS A 146 11.58 8.77 17.20
N ILE A 147 11.60 10.01 17.65
CA ILE A 147 10.78 11.09 17.09
C ILE A 147 11.66 11.93 16.16
N GLY A 148 11.43 11.83 14.87
CA GLY A 148 12.21 12.47 13.81
C GLY A 148 12.09 13.99 13.78
N ALA A 149 12.94 14.62 13.00
CA ALA A 149 13.04 16.08 12.92
C ALA A 149 11.71 16.74 12.48
N ALA A 150 11.33 17.82 13.18
CA ALA A 150 10.08 18.54 12.95
C ALA A 150 8.78 17.71 13.05
N ALA A 151 8.81 16.52 13.67
CA ALA A 151 7.61 15.72 13.94
C ALA A 151 6.71 16.41 14.98
N HIS A 152 5.41 16.15 14.89
CA HIS A 152 4.41 16.63 15.83
C HIS A 152 3.73 15.45 16.55
N VAL A 153 3.98 15.30 17.86
CA VAL A 153 3.31 14.31 18.71
C VAL A 153 2.50 15.06 19.76
N VAL A 154 1.18 15.13 19.59
CA VAL A 154 0.32 16.01 20.39
C VAL A 154 -0.89 15.23 20.90
N GLY A 155 -1.06 15.14 22.23
CA GLY A 155 -2.21 14.50 22.85
C GLY A 155 -2.23 12.96 22.80
N ALA A 156 -1.15 12.32 22.38
CA ALA A 156 -1.08 10.87 22.34
C ALA A 156 -1.09 10.24 23.74
N VAL A 157 -1.70 9.06 23.86
CA VAL A 157 -1.75 8.34 25.14
C VAL A 157 -0.45 7.60 25.39
N ARG A 158 0.00 6.76 24.44
CA ARG A 158 1.19 5.93 24.61
C ARG A 158 1.86 5.64 23.26
N LEU A 159 3.17 5.81 23.22
CA LEU A 159 4.04 5.29 22.17
C LEU A 159 5.12 4.43 22.84
N GLU A 160 5.23 3.17 22.41
CA GLU A 160 6.18 2.20 22.96
C GLU A 160 6.85 1.42 21.83
N ASP A 161 8.18 1.46 21.78
CA ASP A 161 9.00 0.93 20.69
C ASP A 161 8.50 1.43 19.32
N VAL A 162 8.67 2.74 19.07
CA VAL A 162 8.07 3.44 17.91
C VAL A 162 9.09 4.33 17.21
N SER A 163 9.14 4.24 15.87
CA SER A 163 9.74 5.27 15.02
C SER A 163 8.66 6.18 14.42
N VAL A 164 8.79 7.49 14.64
CA VAL A 164 8.06 8.51 13.87
C VAL A 164 9.08 9.18 12.95
N CYS A 165 9.29 8.61 11.78
CA CYS A 165 10.16 9.17 10.75
C CYS A 165 9.55 10.47 10.25
N SER A 166 10.33 11.55 10.26
CA SER A 166 9.85 12.88 9.90
C SER A 166 10.97 13.73 9.34
N ARG A 167 10.61 14.68 8.50
CA ARG A 167 11.52 15.64 7.86
C ARG A 167 10.85 17.02 7.80
N PRO A 168 11.61 18.12 7.78
CA PRO A 168 11.03 19.47 7.67
C PRO A 168 10.16 19.68 6.41
N ASP A 169 10.48 18.99 5.29
CA ASP A 169 9.73 19.03 4.03
C ASP A 169 8.59 18.02 3.97
N ALA A 170 8.50 17.10 4.95
CA ALA A 170 7.47 16.07 5.07
C ALA A 170 7.26 15.68 6.53
N ALA A 171 6.75 16.63 7.32
CA ALA A 171 6.52 16.42 8.74
C ALA A 171 5.44 15.37 9.01
N SER A 172 5.72 14.47 9.94
CA SER A 172 4.79 13.43 10.40
C SER A 172 4.10 13.84 11.69
N GLY A 173 2.86 13.35 11.89
CA GLY A 173 2.05 13.70 13.05
C GLY A 173 1.46 12.49 13.75
N VAL A 174 1.46 12.53 15.10
CA VAL A 174 0.71 11.62 15.96
C VAL A 174 -0.17 12.44 16.89
N GLY A 175 -1.49 12.27 16.78
CA GLY A 175 -2.48 13.13 17.41
C GLY A 175 -3.15 12.54 18.63
N ASP A 176 -4.28 13.17 19.01
CA ASP A 176 -5.00 12.93 20.24
C ASP A 176 -5.46 11.47 20.41
N GLY A 177 -5.26 10.93 21.61
CA GLY A 177 -5.78 9.63 22.02
C GLY A 177 -5.08 8.43 21.39
N VAL A 178 -4.05 8.62 20.56
CA VAL A 178 -3.36 7.55 19.83
C VAL A 178 -2.56 6.65 20.77
N ILE A 179 -2.58 5.33 20.47
CA ILE A 179 -1.75 4.31 21.10
C ILE A 179 -0.98 3.57 20.00
N LEU A 180 0.36 3.58 20.05
CA LEU A 180 1.23 2.85 19.14
C LEU A 180 2.15 1.94 19.93
N GLU A 181 2.31 0.68 19.47
CA GLU A 181 3.19 -0.32 20.04
C GLU A 181 3.87 -1.10 18.89
N HIS A 182 5.21 -1.14 18.89
CA HIS A 182 6.00 -1.75 17.81
C HIS A 182 5.64 -1.23 16.40
N VAL A 183 5.62 0.10 16.23
CA VAL A 183 5.15 0.75 15.00
C VAL A 183 6.20 1.66 14.39
N ILE A 184 6.32 1.59 13.07
CA ILE A 184 7.07 2.57 12.28
C ILE A 184 6.08 3.44 11.51
N VAL A 185 6.20 4.77 11.64
CA VAL A 185 5.44 5.77 10.90
C VAL A 185 6.39 6.53 9.98
N SER A 186 6.19 6.43 8.67
CA SER A 186 7.04 7.10 7.67
C SER A 186 6.64 8.56 7.43
N GLU A 187 7.51 9.28 6.73
CA GLU A 187 7.43 10.72 6.52
C GLU A 187 6.12 11.18 5.87
N GLY A 188 5.63 12.32 6.31
CA GLY A 188 4.40 12.94 5.80
C GLY A 188 3.12 12.22 6.18
N SER A 189 3.20 11.24 7.09
CA SER A 189 2.05 10.47 7.55
C SER A 189 1.44 11.05 8.82
N HIS A 190 0.13 10.87 8.97
CA HIS A 190 -0.61 11.36 10.13
C HIS A 190 -1.45 10.23 10.74
N ILE A 191 -1.27 10.01 12.05
CA ILE A 191 -2.10 9.09 12.84
C ILE A 191 -2.80 9.90 13.92
N GLY A 192 -4.12 9.82 14.01
CA GLY A 192 -4.89 10.69 14.92
C GLY A 192 -6.16 10.08 15.47
N ASP A 193 -6.88 10.90 16.22
CA ASP A 193 -8.25 10.64 16.64
C ASP A 193 -8.46 9.28 17.32
N GLY A 194 -7.58 8.89 18.24
CA GLY A 194 -7.72 7.66 19.02
C GLY A 194 -7.40 6.36 18.26
N ALA A 195 -6.70 6.42 17.15
CA ALA A 195 -6.24 5.22 16.46
C ALA A 195 -5.31 4.36 17.33
N GLN A 196 -5.39 3.03 17.18
CA GLN A 196 -4.60 2.06 17.93
C GLN A 196 -3.91 1.10 16.96
N LEU A 197 -2.58 1.09 16.94
CA LEU A 197 -1.79 0.22 16.07
C LEU A 197 -0.80 -0.58 16.90
N ASP A 198 -0.71 -1.88 16.60
CA ASP A 198 0.24 -2.80 17.21
C ASP A 198 0.90 -3.68 16.14
N ASN A 199 2.23 -3.79 16.18
CA ASN A 199 3.01 -4.49 15.16
C ASN A 199 2.62 -4.05 13.74
N CYS A 200 2.78 -2.76 13.45
CA CYS A 200 2.35 -2.19 12.17
C CYS A 200 3.45 -1.32 11.51
N PHE A 201 3.38 -1.25 10.20
CA PHE A 201 4.16 -0.28 9.41
C PHE A 201 3.22 0.68 8.69
N VAL A 202 3.50 1.98 8.80
CA VAL A 202 2.75 3.04 8.13
C VAL A 202 3.68 3.78 7.18
N GLY A 203 3.52 3.58 5.89
CA GLY A 203 4.32 4.15 4.81
C GLY A 203 4.08 5.65 4.60
N GLN A 204 4.72 6.22 3.59
CA GLN A 204 4.74 7.65 3.32
C GLN A 204 3.38 8.24 2.92
N GLY A 205 3.04 9.40 3.47
CA GLY A 205 1.83 10.15 3.08
C GLY A 205 0.50 9.53 3.51
N CYS A 206 0.52 8.58 4.45
CA CYS A 206 -0.67 7.91 4.96
C CYS A 206 -1.48 8.76 5.94
N HIS A 207 -2.76 8.45 6.05
CA HIS A 207 -3.64 8.98 7.08
C HIS A 207 -4.41 7.85 7.76
N ILE A 208 -4.26 7.71 9.08
CA ILE A 208 -5.00 6.73 9.89
C ILE A 208 -5.64 7.47 11.07
N GLY A 209 -6.95 7.34 11.25
CA GLY A 209 -7.65 8.12 12.28
C GLY A 209 -9.02 7.60 12.67
N ARG A 210 -9.75 8.42 13.42
CA ARG A 210 -11.13 8.17 13.86
C ARG A 210 -11.33 6.78 14.47
N MET A 211 -10.52 6.46 15.49
CA MET A 211 -10.62 5.20 16.23
C MET A 211 -10.31 3.95 15.38
N TYR A 212 -9.55 4.06 14.29
CA TYR A 212 -9.12 2.89 13.53
C TYR A 212 -8.22 1.99 14.38
N SER A 213 -8.43 0.68 14.34
CA SER A 213 -7.58 -0.29 15.01
C SER A 213 -6.88 -1.20 13.99
N ALA A 214 -5.59 -1.50 14.21
CA ALA A 214 -4.87 -2.42 13.37
C ALA A 214 -3.84 -3.25 14.15
N THR A 215 -3.74 -4.52 13.79
CA THR A 215 -2.71 -5.43 14.29
C THR A 215 -2.07 -6.17 13.12
N GLN A 216 -0.75 -6.45 13.23
CA GLN A 216 -0.02 -7.24 12.22
C GLN A 216 -0.27 -6.75 10.78
N SER A 217 -0.17 -5.43 10.55
CA SER A 217 -0.62 -4.83 9.28
C SER A 217 0.37 -3.85 8.71
N LEU A 218 0.46 -3.82 7.38
CA LEU A 218 1.30 -2.90 6.63
C LEU A 218 0.42 -1.95 5.80
N PHE A 219 0.68 -0.65 5.90
CA PHE A 219 -0.02 0.40 5.15
C PHE A 219 1.01 1.17 4.33
N PHE A 220 1.00 1.01 3.00
CA PHE A 220 1.96 1.68 2.13
C PHE A 220 1.43 3.01 1.59
N ALA A 221 2.21 3.65 0.74
CA ALA A 221 2.08 5.04 0.34
C ALA A 221 0.64 5.52 0.08
N ASN A 222 0.30 6.67 0.65
CA ASN A 222 -0.98 7.35 0.44
C ASN A 222 -2.24 6.55 0.86
N CYS A 223 -2.08 5.56 1.76
CA CYS A 223 -3.22 4.86 2.35
C CYS A 223 -4.06 5.80 3.25
N HIS A 224 -5.38 5.55 3.30
CA HIS A 224 -6.29 6.33 4.14
C HIS A 224 -7.30 5.43 4.84
N PHE A 225 -7.18 5.29 6.17
CA PHE A 225 -7.98 4.38 6.99
C PHE A 225 -8.63 5.10 8.17
N GLU A 226 -9.94 4.96 8.31
CA GLU A 226 -10.73 5.53 9.39
C GLU A 226 -11.84 4.57 9.82
N ASN A 227 -12.22 4.59 11.11
CA ASN A 227 -13.42 3.95 11.68
C ASN A 227 -13.55 2.43 11.53
N GLY A 228 -12.54 1.71 11.12
CA GLY A 228 -12.58 0.27 10.84
C GLY A 228 -11.53 -0.50 11.61
N GLU A 229 -11.30 -1.72 11.17
CA GLU A 229 -10.31 -2.64 11.73
C GLU A 229 -9.49 -3.30 10.62
N ALA A 230 -8.21 -3.52 10.90
CA ALA A 230 -7.33 -4.36 10.09
C ALA A 230 -6.63 -5.42 10.95
N CYS A 231 -6.49 -6.64 10.41
CA CYS A 231 -5.73 -7.71 11.01
C CYS A 231 -5.01 -8.51 9.93
N ALA A 232 -3.72 -8.73 10.08
CA ALA A 232 -2.88 -9.44 9.12
C ALA A 232 -3.07 -8.92 7.66
N TYR A 233 -3.11 -7.59 7.53
CA TYR A 233 -3.50 -6.91 6.30
C TYR A 233 -2.31 -6.27 5.59
N PHE A 234 -2.18 -6.50 4.30
CA PHE A 234 -1.24 -5.82 3.42
C PHE A 234 -1.98 -4.76 2.59
N ALA A 235 -1.99 -3.52 3.05
CA ALA A 235 -2.50 -2.39 2.30
C ALA A 235 -1.40 -1.81 1.41
N GLY A 236 -1.32 -2.24 0.16
CA GLY A 236 -0.50 -1.60 -0.87
C GLY A 236 -0.96 -0.16 -1.15
N PRO A 237 -0.19 0.61 -1.91
CA PRO A 237 -0.41 2.04 -2.12
C PRO A 237 -1.85 2.40 -2.48
N TYR A 238 -2.33 3.55 -1.97
CA TYR A 238 -3.67 4.09 -2.24
C TYR A 238 -4.84 3.19 -1.83
N SER A 239 -4.63 2.28 -0.88
CA SER A 239 -5.74 1.54 -0.27
C SER A 239 -6.52 2.42 0.71
N VAL A 240 -7.85 2.33 0.67
CA VAL A 240 -8.74 3.26 1.38
C VAL A 240 -9.91 2.54 2.03
N SER A 241 -10.17 2.88 3.31
CA SER A 241 -11.38 2.51 4.06
C SER A 241 -11.75 3.64 5.02
N HIS A 242 -12.95 4.24 4.85
CA HIS A 242 -13.34 5.42 5.65
C HIS A 242 -14.51 5.18 6.61
N HIS A 243 -15.20 4.05 6.50
CA HIS A 243 -16.49 3.86 7.12
C HIS A 243 -16.46 2.85 8.25
N LYS A 244 -17.36 3.03 9.24
CA LYS A 244 -17.57 2.09 10.36
C LYS A 244 -17.99 0.71 9.87
N ALA A 245 -17.78 -0.30 10.71
CA ALA A 245 -18.09 -1.69 10.47
C ALA A 245 -17.37 -2.30 9.23
N THR A 246 -16.21 -1.77 8.88
CA THR A 246 -15.35 -2.34 7.83
C THR A 246 -14.25 -3.15 8.49
N LEU A 247 -14.10 -4.42 8.09
CA LEU A 247 -13.01 -5.30 8.50
C LEU A 247 -12.16 -5.65 7.30
N MET A 248 -10.86 -5.39 7.39
CA MET A 248 -9.85 -5.81 6.42
C MET A 248 -8.96 -6.88 7.07
N ILE A 249 -9.19 -8.14 6.74
CA ILE A 249 -8.48 -9.26 7.38
C ILE A 249 -7.84 -10.20 6.37
N ALA A 250 -6.59 -10.55 6.62
CA ALA A 250 -5.85 -11.58 5.89
C ALA A 250 -5.92 -11.38 4.36
N CYS A 251 -5.68 -10.18 3.89
CA CYS A 251 -5.73 -9.90 2.45
C CYS A 251 -4.67 -8.90 2.01
N MET A 252 -4.36 -8.95 0.71
CA MET A 252 -3.50 -8.00 0.03
C MET A 252 -4.32 -7.15 -0.94
N THR A 253 -4.11 -5.84 -0.92
CA THR A 253 -4.77 -4.88 -1.81
C THR A 253 -3.78 -3.84 -2.32
N SER A 254 -4.15 -3.11 -3.38
CA SER A 254 -3.50 -1.86 -3.80
C SER A 254 -4.49 -1.02 -4.61
N PHE A 255 -4.40 0.31 -4.55
CA PHE A 255 -5.35 1.21 -5.22
C PHE A 255 -6.82 0.86 -4.92
N PHE A 256 -7.05 0.37 -3.74
CA PHE A 256 -8.28 -0.29 -3.32
C PHE A 256 -9.24 0.68 -2.62
N ASN A 257 -10.53 0.39 -2.70
CA ASN A 257 -11.55 1.10 -1.92
C ASN A 257 -12.54 0.13 -1.28
N ALA A 258 -12.61 0.17 0.05
CA ALA A 258 -13.60 -0.58 0.83
C ALA A 258 -14.91 0.22 0.97
N GLY A 259 -16.01 -0.36 0.57
CA GLY A 259 -17.35 0.17 0.86
C GLY A 259 -17.72 0.01 2.34
N SER A 260 -18.65 0.82 2.81
CA SER A 260 -19.17 0.79 4.18
C SER A 260 -19.69 -0.60 4.57
N GLY A 261 -19.23 -1.14 5.69
CA GLY A 261 -19.64 -2.46 6.18
C GLY A 261 -19.14 -3.65 5.38
N SER A 262 -18.20 -3.43 4.45
CA SER A 262 -17.54 -4.55 3.75
C SER A 262 -16.63 -5.30 4.71
N ASN A 263 -16.57 -6.64 4.52
CA ASN A 263 -15.86 -7.48 5.45
C ASN A 263 -15.40 -8.80 4.82
N GLN A 264 -14.48 -9.51 5.45
CA GLN A 264 -13.94 -10.77 4.95
C GLN A 264 -13.86 -11.80 6.07
N SER A 265 -13.70 -13.08 5.67
CA SER A 265 -13.40 -14.14 6.59
C SER A 265 -12.24 -15.00 6.08
N ASN A 266 -11.32 -15.30 6.98
CA ASN A 266 -10.13 -16.12 6.74
C ASN A 266 -10.15 -17.46 7.49
N HIS A 267 -11.20 -17.75 8.24
CA HIS A 267 -11.25 -18.87 9.17
C HIS A 267 -11.64 -20.17 8.48
N SER A 268 -10.81 -21.20 8.61
CA SER A 268 -11.14 -22.57 8.21
C SER A 268 -11.77 -23.31 9.38
N TYR A 269 -12.95 -23.90 9.15
CA TYR A 269 -13.60 -24.73 10.17
C TYR A 269 -12.64 -25.81 10.70
N LYS A 270 -12.33 -25.81 11.99
CA LYS A 270 -11.38 -26.67 12.71
C LYS A 270 -9.88 -26.40 12.47
N MET A 271 -9.47 -25.61 11.48
CA MET A 271 -8.06 -25.37 11.16
C MET A 271 -7.56 -23.97 11.55
N GLY A 272 -8.45 -23.10 12.05
CA GLY A 272 -8.09 -21.74 12.45
C GLY A 272 -8.03 -20.74 11.28
N PRO A 273 -7.46 -19.53 11.53
CA PRO A 273 -7.45 -18.41 10.60
C PRO A 273 -6.27 -18.51 9.62
N ASN A 274 -6.25 -19.52 8.75
CA ASN A 274 -5.14 -19.85 7.87
C ASN A 274 -5.37 -19.49 6.41
N LYS A 275 -6.49 -18.86 6.06
CA LYS A 275 -6.82 -18.47 4.70
C LYS A 275 -6.53 -16.99 4.48
N TYR A 276 -6.13 -16.66 3.28
CA TYR A 276 -5.92 -15.29 2.84
C TYR A 276 -6.36 -15.11 1.39
N GLY A 277 -6.55 -13.86 0.99
CA GLY A 277 -6.96 -13.53 -0.36
C GLY A 277 -6.25 -12.31 -0.94
N GLN A 278 -6.50 -12.07 -2.21
CA GLN A 278 -5.97 -10.92 -2.92
C GLN A 278 -7.08 -10.20 -3.69
N LEU A 279 -7.18 -8.91 -3.43
CA LEU A 279 -7.95 -7.99 -4.26
C LEU A 279 -6.92 -7.19 -5.08
N GLN A 280 -6.74 -7.57 -6.34
CA GLN A 280 -5.71 -6.96 -7.19
C GLN A 280 -5.95 -5.45 -7.34
N ARG A 281 -4.93 -4.75 -7.82
CA ARG A 281 -4.88 -3.28 -7.96
C ARG A 281 -6.20 -2.70 -8.51
N GLY A 282 -6.66 -1.63 -7.88
CA GLY A 282 -7.86 -0.91 -8.31
C GLY A 282 -9.19 -1.62 -8.01
N ALA A 283 -9.16 -2.80 -7.36
CA ALA A 283 -10.38 -3.49 -6.97
C ALA A 283 -11.19 -2.69 -5.94
N LYS A 284 -12.50 -2.93 -5.91
CA LYS A 284 -13.43 -2.25 -4.98
C LYS A 284 -14.38 -3.25 -4.36
N LEU A 285 -14.68 -3.05 -3.08
CA LEU A 285 -15.82 -3.69 -2.42
C LEU A 285 -16.97 -2.69 -2.29
N GLY A 286 -18.14 -3.08 -2.74
CA GLY A 286 -19.37 -2.31 -2.51
C GLY A 286 -19.77 -2.32 -1.04
N SER A 287 -20.72 -1.46 -0.65
CA SER A 287 -21.24 -1.43 0.71
C SER A 287 -21.83 -2.78 1.12
N SER A 288 -21.52 -3.23 2.33
CA SER A 288 -21.95 -4.53 2.90
C SER A 288 -21.50 -5.75 2.10
N SER A 289 -20.50 -5.63 1.25
CA SER A 289 -19.94 -6.79 0.55
C SER A 289 -19.17 -7.69 1.52
N TYR A 290 -19.30 -8.98 1.32
CA TYR A 290 -18.60 -10.01 2.08
C TYR A 290 -17.83 -10.95 1.15
N VAL A 291 -16.56 -11.21 1.49
CA VAL A 291 -15.70 -12.14 0.73
C VAL A 291 -15.10 -13.19 1.66
N TYR A 292 -15.21 -14.45 1.27
CA TYR A 292 -14.60 -15.55 2.00
C TYR A 292 -13.32 -16.03 1.30
N TRP A 293 -12.20 -15.98 2.04
CA TRP A 293 -10.91 -16.40 1.50
C TRP A 293 -10.81 -17.92 1.31
N PRO A 294 -10.03 -18.40 0.33
CA PRO A 294 -9.05 -17.69 -0.49
C PRO A 294 -9.56 -17.19 -1.86
N MET A 295 -10.68 -16.50 -1.93
CA MET A 295 -11.11 -15.85 -3.17
C MET A 295 -10.05 -14.84 -3.64
N GLN A 296 -9.81 -14.77 -4.96
CA GLN A 296 -8.96 -13.76 -5.60
C GLN A 296 -9.77 -12.96 -6.61
N VAL A 297 -9.60 -11.64 -6.61
CA VAL A 297 -10.38 -10.73 -7.45
C VAL A 297 -9.45 -10.01 -8.42
N GLY A 298 -9.81 -10.03 -9.70
CA GLY A 298 -9.02 -9.43 -10.78
C GLY A 298 -8.91 -7.91 -10.68
N ALA A 299 -7.87 -7.35 -11.30
CA ALA A 299 -7.56 -5.92 -11.26
C ALA A 299 -8.76 -5.06 -11.70
N PHE A 300 -8.96 -3.93 -11.02
CA PHE A 300 -10.04 -2.95 -11.28
C PHE A 300 -11.47 -3.52 -11.24
N SER A 301 -11.67 -4.71 -10.67
CA SER A 301 -13.00 -5.31 -10.52
C SER A 301 -13.75 -4.71 -9.32
N THR A 302 -15.07 -4.71 -9.40
CA THR A 302 -15.96 -4.30 -8.32
C THR A 302 -16.74 -5.50 -7.82
N VAL A 303 -16.76 -5.74 -6.51
CA VAL A 303 -17.48 -6.85 -5.87
C VAL A 303 -18.65 -6.29 -5.08
N ILE A 304 -19.85 -6.81 -5.30
CA ILE A 304 -21.09 -6.40 -4.64
C ILE A 304 -21.84 -7.65 -4.18
N GLY A 305 -22.22 -7.71 -2.90
CA GLY A 305 -22.95 -8.83 -2.29
C GLY A 305 -22.02 -9.80 -1.56
N HIS A 306 -22.54 -11.00 -1.23
CA HIS A 306 -21.87 -11.99 -0.41
C HIS A 306 -21.32 -13.14 -1.26
N HIS A 307 -20.03 -13.38 -1.14
CA HIS A 307 -19.30 -14.40 -1.90
C HIS A 307 -18.57 -15.37 -0.97
N THR A 308 -19.08 -16.60 -0.90
CA THR A 308 -18.56 -17.67 -0.04
C THR A 308 -17.75 -18.73 -0.80
N GLY A 309 -17.61 -18.58 -2.11
CA GLY A 309 -16.79 -19.43 -2.96
C GLY A 309 -15.30 -19.08 -2.88
N HIS A 310 -14.46 -19.96 -3.43
CA HIS A 310 -13.00 -19.83 -3.40
C HIS A 310 -12.43 -19.61 -4.81
N GLN A 311 -13.12 -18.82 -5.60
CA GLN A 311 -12.77 -18.60 -7.02
C GLN A 311 -11.51 -17.74 -7.16
N ASN A 312 -10.72 -18.04 -8.18
CA ASN A 312 -9.66 -17.16 -8.65
C ASN A 312 -10.13 -16.44 -9.92
N LEU A 313 -10.52 -15.17 -9.77
CA LEU A 313 -11.05 -14.33 -10.85
C LEU A 313 -10.01 -13.38 -11.44
N CYS A 314 -8.71 -13.60 -11.18
CA CYS A 314 -7.63 -12.72 -11.65
C CYS A 314 -7.61 -12.59 -13.18
N ASP A 315 -7.94 -13.66 -13.92
CA ASP A 315 -7.95 -13.67 -15.38
C ASP A 315 -9.13 -12.91 -16.01
N LEU A 316 -10.05 -12.39 -15.19
CA LEU A 316 -11.17 -11.56 -15.66
C LEU A 316 -11.11 -10.16 -15.00
N PRO A 317 -10.09 -9.33 -15.30
CA PRO A 317 -9.99 -7.99 -14.74
C PRO A 317 -11.14 -7.09 -15.18
N PHE A 318 -11.31 -5.95 -14.53
CA PHE A 318 -12.41 -4.99 -14.79
C PHE A 318 -13.81 -5.61 -14.71
N SER A 319 -13.97 -6.70 -13.97
CA SER A 319 -15.28 -7.35 -13.84
C SER A 319 -16.16 -6.65 -12.81
N LEU A 320 -17.46 -6.73 -13.01
CA LEU A 320 -18.45 -6.56 -11.94
C LEU A 320 -18.83 -7.96 -11.46
N VAL A 321 -18.57 -8.22 -10.18
CA VAL A 321 -18.88 -9.48 -9.48
C VAL A 321 -20.06 -9.22 -8.56
N THR A 322 -21.16 -9.95 -8.75
CA THR A 322 -22.41 -9.73 -8.02
C THR A 322 -22.94 -11.04 -7.43
N GLU A 323 -23.67 -10.92 -6.33
CA GLU A 323 -24.46 -11.99 -5.78
C GLU A 323 -25.72 -12.21 -6.63
N GLY A 324 -26.03 -13.47 -6.93
CA GLY A 324 -27.25 -13.89 -7.61
C GLY A 324 -27.94 -15.03 -6.89
N SER A 325 -29.15 -15.39 -7.28
CA SER A 325 -29.92 -16.48 -6.68
C SER A 325 -29.25 -17.85 -6.76
N GLU A 326 -28.36 -18.03 -7.72
CA GLU A 326 -27.63 -19.28 -7.97
C GLU A 326 -26.12 -19.18 -7.64
N GLY A 327 -25.71 -18.18 -6.82
CA GLY A 327 -24.31 -17.95 -6.45
C GLY A 327 -23.68 -16.70 -7.10
N THR A 328 -22.39 -16.73 -7.31
CA THR A 328 -21.63 -15.59 -7.85
C THR A 328 -21.85 -15.46 -9.36
N HIS A 329 -22.19 -14.24 -9.78
CA HIS A 329 -22.29 -13.84 -11.20
C HIS A 329 -21.16 -12.89 -11.55
N ILE A 330 -20.64 -13.00 -12.78
CA ILE A 330 -19.57 -12.14 -13.29
C ILE A 330 -20.02 -11.45 -14.58
N ILE A 331 -19.75 -10.16 -14.69
CA ILE A 331 -19.90 -9.36 -15.90
C ILE A 331 -18.51 -8.87 -16.31
N PRO A 332 -17.79 -9.61 -17.20
CA PRO A 332 -16.41 -9.31 -17.57
C PRO A 332 -16.29 -7.94 -18.26
N GLY A 333 -15.28 -7.16 -17.91
CA GLY A 333 -14.99 -5.86 -18.51
C GLY A 333 -15.95 -4.73 -18.13
N GLN A 334 -16.99 -4.98 -17.32
CA GLN A 334 -18.01 -3.97 -17.00
C GLN A 334 -17.43 -2.73 -16.31
N ALA A 335 -16.50 -2.91 -15.37
CA ALA A 335 -15.89 -1.81 -14.65
C ALA A 335 -14.93 -0.97 -15.52
N PHE A 336 -14.48 -1.47 -16.68
CA PHE A 336 -13.73 -0.69 -17.66
C PHE A 336 -14.57 0.47 -18.23
N ARG A 337 -15.88 0.29 -18.33
CA ARG A 337 -16.86 1.31 -18.75
C ARG A 337 -17.44 2.13 -17.59
N SER A 338 -16.83 2.10 -16.42
CA SER A 338 -17.30 2.87 -15.26
C SER A 338 -16.60 4.22 -15.17
N VAL A 339 -17.39 5.30 -15.12
CA VAL A 339 -16.90 6.65 -14.79
C VAL A 339 -16.11 6.65 -13.48
N GLY A 340 -16.57 5.85 -12.50
CA GLY A 340 -15.88 5.71 -11.22
C GLY A 340 -14.45 5.17 -11.36
N THR A 341 -14.21 4.20 -12.25
CA THR A 341 -12.87 3.65 -12.49
C THR A 341 -11.94 4.69 -13.14
N ARG A 342 -12.40 5.37 -14.21
CA ARG A 342 -11.64 6.47 -14.85
C ARG A 342 -11.31 7.59 -13.87
N ARG A 343 -12.32 8.05 -13.12
CA ARG A 343 -12.18 9.12 -12.15
C ARG A 343 -11.14 8.80 -11.08
N ASP A 344 -11.17 7.58 -10.54
CA ASP A 344 -10.29 7.21 -9.44
C ASP A 344 -8.85 7.01 -9.92
N SER A 345 -8.62 6.38 -11.07
CA SER A 345 -7.27 6.28 -11.66
C SER A 345 -6.65 7.66 -11.97
N ALA A 346 -7.45 8.60 -12.47
CA ALA A 346 -6.99 9.96 -12.75
C ALA A 346 -6.66 10.79 -11.48
N LYS A 347 -7.18 10.39 -10.32
CA LYS A 347 -6.92 11.08 -9.04
C LYS A 347 -5.64 10.67 -8.36
N TRP A 348 -5.22 9.40 -8.47
CA TRP A 348 -4.09 8.88 -7.70
C TRP A 348 -2.79 9.68 -7.88
N PRO A 349 -2.29 9.94 -9.10
CA PRO A 349 -1.07 10.71 -9.26
C PRO A 349 -1.19 12.15 -8.72
N LYS A 350 -2.39 12.75 -8.74
CA LYS A 350 -2.65 14.11 -8.23
C LYS A 350 -2.72 14.17 -6.70
N ARG A 351 -2.86 13.03 -6.04
CA ARG A 351 -2.99 12.90 -4.59
C ARG A 351 -1.75 12.32 -3.93
N ASP A 352 -0.65 12.22 -4.66
CA ASP A 352 0.61 11.74 -4.12
C ASP A 352 1.17 12.75 -3.10
N LYS A 353 1.21 12.32 -1.83
CA LYS A 353 1.69 13.12 -0.70
C LYS A 353 3.10 12.75 -0.27
N ARG A 354 3.73 11.80 -0.95
CA ARG A 354 5.08 11.39 -0.63
C ARG A 354 6.07 12.53 -0.89
N PRO A 355 7.08 12.72 -0.03
CA PRO A 355 8.10 13.74 -0.28
C PRO A 355 8.85 13.43 -1.58
N GLU A 356 8.87 14.38 -2.51
CA GLU A 356 9.42 14.19 -3.85
C GLU A 356 10.91 13.81 -3.82
N SER A 357 11.63 14.36 -2.83
CA SER A 357 13.06 14.13 -2.60
C SER A 357 13.40 12.76 -2.01
N ALA A 358 12.41 12.00 -1.53
CA ALA A 358 12.62 10.74 -0.80
C ALA A 358 11.53 9.69 -1.01
N ARG A 359 10.93 9.64 -2.20
CA ARG A 359 9.97 8.60 -2.56
C ARG A 359 10.63 7.24 -2.54
N ARG A 360 10.07 6.31 -1.76
CA ARG A 360 10.58 4.93 -1.68
C ARG A 360 9.90 4.01 -2.67
N ASP A 361 8.58 4.12 -2.82
CA ASP A 361 7.81 3.22 -3.67
C ASP A 361 7.84 3.65 -5.14
N LEU A 362 8.17 2.74 -6.03
CA LEU A 362 8.00 2.90 -7.48
C LEU A 362 6.57 2.51 -7.85
N ILE A 363 5.73 3.50 -8.12
CA ILE A 363 4.30 3.29 -8.33
C ILE A 363 3.96 3.50 -9.81
N CYS A 364 3.44 2.45 -10.46
CA CYS A 364 2.80 2.55 -11.76
C CYS A 364 1.34 2.99 -11.58
N PHE A 365 0.96 4.13 -12.14
CA PHE A 365 -0.40 4.65 -12.07
C PHE A 365 -1.29 4.22 -13.24
N ASP A 366 -0.70 3.68 -14.29
CA ASP A 366 -1.42 3.30 -15.48
C ASP A 366 -2.37 2.14 -15.21
N MET A 367 -3.61 2.32 -15.61
CA MET A 367 -4.67 1.32 -15.49
C MET A 367 -4.42 0.16 -16.45
N LEU A 368 -4.07 0.49 -17.70
CA LEU A 368 -3.63 -0.45 -18.72
C LEU A 368 -2.09 -0.48 -18.73
N ASN A 369 -1.52 -1.54 -18.27
CA ASN A 369 -0.08 -1.81 -18.16
C ASN A 369 0.18 -3.29 -18.46
N PRO A 370 1.40 -3.75 -18.68
CA PRO A 370 1.67 -5.13 -19.06
C PRO A 370 1.08 -6.20 -18.13
N TYR A 371 1.04 -5.94 -16.81
CA TYR A 371 0.42 -6.85 -15.85
C TYR A 371 -1.09 -6.98 -16.07
N THR A 372 -1.83 -5.88 -16.09
CA THR A 372 -3.29 -5.88 -16.28
C THR A 372 -3.67 -6.41 -17.67
N VAL A 373 -2.90 -6.02 -18.70
CA VAL A 373 -3.12 -6.44 -20.08
C VAL A 373 -2.82 -7.92 -20.28
N GLY A 374 -1.83 -8.47 -19.59
CA GLY A 374 -1.57 -9.91 -19.58
C GLY A 374 -2.78 -10.71 -19.07
N TYR A 375 -3.45 -10.22 -18.02
CA TYR A 375 -4.72 -10.81 -17.56
C TYR A 375 -5.87 -10.62 -18.56
N ILE A 376 -5.97 -9.47 -19.25
CA ILE A 376 -6.95 -9.25 -20.31
C ILE A 376 -6.78 -10.26 -21.46
N LEU A 377 -5.53 -10.54 -21.86
CA LEU A 377 -5.25 -11.55 -22.92
C LEU A 377 -5.74 -12.93 -22.51
N ARG A 378 -5.44 -13.38 -21.29
CA ARG A 378 -5.94 -14.66 -20.76
C ARG A 378 -7.47 -14.66 -20.66
N GLY A 379 -8.07 -13.57 -20.19
CA GLY A 379 -9.51 -13.41 -20.12
C GLY A 379 -10.20 -13.49 -21.48
N LEU A 380 -9.61 -12.91 -22.52
CA LEU A 380 -10.09 -13.03 -23.90
C LEU A 380 -10.11 -14.47 -24.38
N ASP A 381 -9.05 -15.24 -24.13
CA ASP A 381 -8.99 -16.64 -24.52
C ASP A 381 -10.04 -17.47 -23.79
N ILE A 382 -10.21 -17.22 -22.48
CA ILE A 382 -11.27 -17.85 -21.68
C ILE A 382 -12.65 -17.56 -22.26
N LEU A 383 -13.00 -16.27 -22.47
CA LEU A 383 -14.32 -15.87 -22.95
C LEU A 383 -14.60 -16.35 -24.38
N ARG A 384 -13.60 -16.34 -25.28
CA ARG A 384 -13.70 -16.90 -26.63
C ARG A 384 -13.95 -18.40 -26.59
N GLY A 385 -13.22 -19.13 -25.73
CA GLY A 385 -13.40 -20.55 -25.50
C GLY A 385 -14.80 -20.89 -24.96
N MET A 386 -15.29 -20.13 -23.98
CA MET A 386 -16.64 -20.29 -23.44
C MET A 386 -17.72 -20.04 -24.51
N LYS A 387 -17.58 -18.98 -25.31
CA LYS A 387 -18.49 -18.66 -26.42
C LYS A 387 -18.55 -19.79 -27.44
N ALA A 388 -17.40 -20.30 -27.85
CA ALA A 388 -17.31 -21.38 -28.84
C ALA A 388 -17.95 -22.69 -28.36
N LYS A 389 -17.90 -22.95 -27.05
CA LYS A 389 -18.47 -24.16 -26.42
C LYS A 389 -19.91 -23.97 -25.91
N GLY A 390 -20.47 -22.76 -25.98
CA GLY A 390 -21.77 -22.45 -25.39
C GLY A 390 -21.82 -22.56 -23.86
N GLN A 391 -20.67 -22.38 -23.19
CA GLN A 391 -20.53 -22.47 -21.74
C GLN A 391 -20.83 -21.14 -21.07
N ASN A 392 -21.51 -21.17 -19.91
CA ASN A 392 -21.87 -20.01 -19.10
C ASN A 392 -21.35 -20.11 -17.65
N ASP A 393 -20.51 -21.08 -17.36
CA ASP A 393 -19.87 -21.28 -16.06
C ASP A 393 -18.36 -21.09 -16.16
N TYR A 394 -17.80 -20.33 -15.23
CA TYR A 394 -16.37 -20.15 -15.05
C TYR A 394 -16.04 -20.29 -13.56
N GLN A 395 -15.36 -21.36 -13.18
CA GLN A 395 -14.97 -21.69 -11.79
C GLN A 395 -16.16 -21.68 -10.80
N GLY A 396 -17.33 -22.13 -11.23
CA GLY A 396 -18.55 -22.10 -10.41
C GLY A 396 -19.25 -20.73 -10.36
N CYS A 397 -18.77 -19.75 -11.13
CA CYS A 397 -19.44 -18.47 -11.31
C CYS A 397 -20.20 -18.43 -12.63
N ARG A 398 -21.38 -17.81 -12.65
CA ARG A 398 -22.20 -17.66 -13.85
C ARG A 398 -21.82 -16.43 -14.66
N ILE A 399 -21.66 -16.61 -15.98
CA ILE A 399 -21.49 -15.52 -16.95
C ILE A 399 -22.54 -15.69 -18.04
N ALA A 400 -23.51 -14.78 -18.13
CA ALA A 400 -24.54 -14.87 -19.16
C ALA A 400 -23.94 -14.70 -20.57
N SER A 401 -24.49 -15.40 -21.57
CA SER A 401 -23.95 -15.44 -22.94
C SER A 401 -23.77 -14.05 -23.58
N HIS A 402 -24.68 -13.11 -23.31
CA HIS A 402 -24.54 -11.74 -23.78
C HIS A 402 -23.41 -10.98 -23.07
N HIS A 403 -23.12 -11.29 -21.79
CA HIS A 403 -21.98 -10.74 -21.06
C HIS A 403 -20.64 -11.30 -21.55
N ILE A 404 -20.60 -12.57 -21.98
CA ILE A 404 -19.41 -13.14 -22.65
C ILE A 404 -19.11 -12.36 -23.92
N THR A 405 -20.11 -12.15 -24.78
CA THR A 405 -19.92 -11.43 -26.05
C THR A 405 -19.48 -9.98 -25.82
N ARG A 406 -20.09 -9.29 -24.85
CA ARG A 406 -19.75 -7.91 -24.49
C ARG A 406 -18.35 -7.82 -23.86
N GLY A 407 -17.99 -8.76 -22.97
CA GLY A 407 -16.69 -8.82 -22.35
C GLY A 407 -15.55 -8.99 -23.35
N ILE A 408 -15.73 -9.82 -24.37
CA ILE A 408 -14.79 -9.95 -25.50
C ILE A 408 -14.56 -8.61 -26.18
N ALA A 409 -15.64 -7.87 -26.49
CA ALA A 409 -15.53 -6.58 -27.16
C ALA A 409 -14.81 -5.53 -26.28
N LEU A 410 -15.12 -5.47 -24.99
CA LEU A 410 -14.50 -4.53 -24.05
C LEU A 410 -13.00 -4.84 -23.82
N TYR A 411 -12.65 -6.10 -23.73
CA TYR A 411 -11.24 -6.48 -23.61
C TYR A 411 -10.46 -6.18 -24.87
N GLN A 412 -11.07 -6.41 -26.07
CA GLN A 412 -10.42 -6.03 -27.32
C GLN A 412 -10.21 -4.51 -27.40
N GLN A 413 -11.20 -3.70 -27.02
CA GLN A 413 -11.07 -2.24 -26.95
C GLN A 413 -9.94 -1.81 -25.99
N ALA A 414 -9.82 -2.44 -24.83
CA ALA A 414 -8.75 -2.15 -23.88
C ALA A 414 -7.37 -2.48 -24.45
N LEU A 415 -7.25 -3.59 -25.20
CA LEU A 415 -5.99 -3.94 -25.89
C LEU A 415 -5.64 -2.91 -26.97
N ASP A 416 -6.59 -2.51 -27.80
CA ASP A 416 -6.36 -1.53 -28.85
C ASP A 416 -5.88 -0.19 -28.28
N ILE A 417 -6.49 0.27 -27.18
CA ILE A 417 -6.05 1.48 -26.45
C ILE A 417 -4.64 1.30 -25.91
N TYR A 418 -4.36 0.19 -25.23
CA TYR A 418 -3.06 -0.05 -24.59
C TYR A 418 -1.92 -0.08 -25.61
N VAL A 419 -2.06 -0.85 -26.68
CA VAL A 419 -0.98 -1.05 -27.67
C VAL A 419 -0.58 0.27 -28.30
N GLY A 420 -1.52 1.09 -28.77
CA GLY A 420 -1.18 2.38 -29.36
C GLY A 420 -0.54 3.36 -28.36
N GLN A 421 -1.12 3.48 -27.14
CA GLN A 421 -0.55 4.34 -26.10
C GLN A 421 0.85 3.90 -25.67
N ALA A 422 1.10 2.60 -25.60
CA ALA A 422 2.44 2.08 -25.28
C ALA A 422 3.44 2.37 -26.42
N LEU A 423 3.05 2.23 -27.68
CA LEU A 423 3.88 2.59 -28.82
C LEU A 423 4.21 4.09 -28.83
N GLU A 424 3.24 4.97 -28.56
CA GLU A 424 3.49 6.42 -28.45
C GLU A 424 4.47 6.75 -27.32
N ARG A 425 4.30 6.15 -26.13
CA ARG A 425 5.22 6.35 -24.99
C ARG A 425 6.64 5.89 -25.32
N LEU A 426 6.76 4.73 -25.92
CA LEU A 426 8.06 4.16 -26.30
C LEU A 426 8.75 4.98 -27.40
N ALA A 427 8.01 5.54 -28.36
CA ALA A 427 8.56 6.44 -29.38
C ALA A 427 9.04 7.78 -28.80
N ALA A 428 8.40 8.28 -27.74
CA ALA A 428 8.76 9.53 -27.06
C ALA A 428 9.95 9.38 -26.10
N THR A 429 10.32 8.15 -25.73
CA THR A 429 11.39 7.88 -24.77
C THR A 429 12.70 7.65 -25.54
N PRO A 430 13.72 8.50 -25.43
CA PRO A 430 15.03 8.26 -26.01
C PRO A 430 15.75 7.16 -25.19
N ALA A 431 15.31 5.93 -25.32
CA ALA A 431 16.03 4.80 -24.78
C ALA A 431 17.18 4.43 -25.73
N PRO A 432 18.41 4.27 -25.26
CA PRO A 432 19.41 3.59 -26.05
C PRO A 432 18.85 2.19 -26.36
N LEU A 433 18.79 1.86 -27.63
CA LEU A 433 18.48 0.53 -28.13
C LEU A 433 19.65 -0.39 -27.74
N ILE A 434 19.81 -0.69 -26.48
CA ILE A 434 20.63 -1.82 -26.06
C ILE A 434 19.81 -3.02 -26.50
N ALA A 435 20.27 -3.69 -27.56
CA ALA A 435 19.73 -4.97 -27.96
C ALA A 435 19.85 -5.90 -26.76
N VAL A 436 18.74 -6.10 -26.05
CA VAL A 436 18.65 -7.17 -25.06
C VAL A 436 18.69 -8.46 -25.86
N SER A 437 19.55 -9.39 -25.44
CA SER A 437 19.67 -10.71 -26.03
C SER A 437 18.27 -11.28 -26.26
N THR A 438 17.98 -11.70 -27.48
CA THR A 438 16.69 -12.27 -27.89
C THR A 438 16.35 -13.60 -27.24
N ASP A 439 17.15 -14.08 -26.30
CA ASP A 439 17.03 -15.38 -25.66
C ASP A 439 16.23 -15.34 -24.34
N GLU A 440 15.94 -14.17 -23.77
CA GLU A 440 15.04 -14.03 -22.61
C GLU A 440 13.62 -13.70 -23.08
N VAL A 441 12.77 -14.70 -23.13
CA VAL A 441 11.32 -14.49 -23.22
C VAL A 441 10.89 -13.64 -22.03
N VAL A 442 10.37 -12.42 -22.29
CA VAL A 442 9.80 -11.58 -21.26
C VAL A 442 8.56 -12.30 -20.74
N GLY A 443 8.72 -12.99 -19.60
CA GLY A 443 7.66 -13.75 -18.96
C GLY A 443 6.56 -12.87 -18.37
N ASP A 444 5.75 -13.47 -17.51
CA ASP A 444 4.65 -12.76 -16.83
C ASP A 444 5.13 -11.56 -16.03
N TRP A 445 4.38 -10.48 -16.13
CA TRP A 445 4.54 -9.30 -15.29
C TRP A 445 3.85 -9.49 -13.95
N ALA A 446 4.43 -8.93 -12.90
CA ALA A 446 3.90 -8.95 -11.54
C ALA A 446 3.68 -7.54 -11.01
N ASP A 447 2.74 -7.41 -10.05
CA ASP A 447 2.52 -6.20 -9.26
C ASP A 447 3.08 -6.42 -7.85
N TYR A 448 4.25 -5.86 -7.58
CA TYR A 448 4.84 -5.85 -6.25
C TYR A 448 4.56 -4.52 -5.57
N GLY A 449 3.44 -4.46 -4.85
CA GLY A 449 3.07 -3.29 -4.05
C GLY A 449 2.94 -1.98 -4.86
N GLY A 450 2.46 -2.06 -6.10
CA GLY A 450 2.30 -0.92 -7.02
C GLY A 450 3.35 -0.81 -8.13
N MET A 451 4.50 -1.45 -7.99
CA MET A 451 5.50 -1.55 -9.05
C MET A 451 5.14 -2.69 -10.02
N ILE A 452 5.05 -2.37 -11.29
CA ILE A 452 4.79 -3.34 -12.36
C ILE A 452 6.11 -3.73 -13.02
N VAL A 453 6.50 -5.00 -12.93
CA VAL A 453 7.82 -5.47 -13.39
C VAL A 453 7.73 -6.91 -13.93
N PRO A 454 8.53 -7.30 -14.95
CA PRO A 454 8.66 -8.70 -15.34
C PRO A 454 9.32 -9.50 -14.21
N ARG A 455 8.59 -10.50 -13.69
CA ARG A 455 9.04 -11.29 -12.53
C ARG A 455 10.43 -11.84 -12.68
N GLN A 456 10.74 -12.48 -13.83
CA GLN A 456 12.04 -13.13 -14.03
C GLN A 456 13.20 -12.12 -14.09
N ARG A 457 13.01 -10.99 -14.75
CA ARG A 457 14.04 -9.93 -14.80
C ARG A 457 14.33 -9.35 -13.42
N MET A 458 13.28 -9.18 -12.61
CA MET A 458 13.45 -8.74 -11.22
C MET A 458 14.23 -9.77 -10.40
N LEU A 459 13.88 -11.06 -10.50
CA LEU A 459 14.61 -12.11 -9.79
C LEU A 459 16.10 -12.13 -10.17
N ASN A 460 16.40 -12.08 -11.46
CA ASN A 460 17.79 -12.04 -11.93
C ASN A 460 18.54 -10.83 -11.35
N ALA A 461 17.92 -9.64 -11.40
CA ALA A 461 18.52 -8.42 -10.85
C ALA A 461 18.79 -8.51 -9.34
N LEU A 462 17.86 -9.03 -8.57
CA LEU A 462 18.02 -9.21 -7.12
C LEU A 462 19.10 -10.28 -6.80
N HIS A 463 19.18 -11.35 -7.57
CA HIS A 463 20.26 -12.34 -7.44
C HIS A 463 21.64 -11.75 -7.77
N ASP A 464 21.71 -10.78 -8.68
CA ASP A 464 22.92 -10.04 -9.03
C ASP A 464 23.25 -8.92 -8.02
N GLY A 465 22.48 -8.79 -6.94
CA GLY A 465 22.71 -7.82 -5.87
C GLY A 465 22.22 -6.40 -6.19
N GLN A 466 21.37 -6.24 -7.23
CA GLN A 466 20.70 -4.97 -7.51
C GLN A 466 19.57 -4.72 -6.51
N THR A 467 19.19 -3.46 -6.35
CA THR A 467 18.07 -3.04 -5.50
C THR A 467 16.79 -2.87 -6.29
N PHE A 468 15.64 -2.80 -5.61
CA PHE A 468 14.36 -2.49 -6.26
C PHE A 468 14.38 -1.13 -6.99
N ALA A 469 15.14 -0.15 -6.49
CA ALA A 469 15.27 1.16 -7.13
C ALA A 469 15.98 1.09 -8.50
N ASP A 470 16.92 0.16 -8.66
CA ASP A 470 17.67 -0.01 -9.91
C ASP A 470 16.80 -0.57 -11.04
N LEU A 471 15.70 -1.26 -10.70
CA LEU A 471 14.80 -1.89 -11.66
C LEU A 471 14.07 -0.88 -12.56
N GLN A 472 13.92 0.36 -12.15
CA GLN A 472 13.23 1.38 -12.93
C GLN A 472 13.83 1.55 -14.34
N GLN A 473 15.12 1.38 -14.47
CA GLN A 473 15.84 1.56 -15.73
C GLN A 473 15.52 0.50 -16.78
N ILE A 474 15.06 -0.67 -16.38
CA ILE A 474 14.78 -1.79 -17.28
C ILE A 474 13.31 -1.85 -17.74
N LEU A 475 12.40 -1.11 -17.11
CA LEU A 475 10.96 -1.27 -17.33
C LEU A 475 10.53 -0.91 -18.75
N ALA A 476 11.01 0.20 -19.32
CA ALA A 476 10.64 0.63 -20.67
C ALA A 476 11.12 -0.36 -21.75
N VAL A 477 12.33 -0.89 -21.60
CA VAL A 477 12.88 -1.91 -22.52
C VAL A 477 12.08 -3.20 -22.41
N ALA A 478 11.75 -3.61 -21.17
CA ALA A 478 10.96 -4.80 -20.92
C ALA A 478 9.54 -4.69 -21.52
N GLU A 479 8.89 -3.53 -21.42
CA GLU A 479 7.56 -3.30 -22.01
C GLU A 479 7.60 -3.39 -23.53
N ARG A 480 8.61 -2.81 -24.18
CA ARG A 480 8.79 -2.91 -25.63
C ARG A 480 8.93 -4.37 -26.08
N ASP A 481 9.81 -5.13 -25.41
CA ASP A 481 10.06 -6.52 -25.77
C ASP A 481 8.81 -7.38 -25.55
N TRP A 482 8.06 -7.11 -24.50
CA TRP A 482 6.80 -7.77 -24.21
C TRP A 482 5.72 -7.44 -25.26
N LEU A 483 5.61 -6.17 -25.68
CA LEU A 483 4.69 -5.77 -26.77
C LEU A 483 5.00 -6.53 -28.06
N ALA A 484 6.27 -6.57 -28.47
CA ALA A 484 6.70 -7.26 -29.68
C ALA A 484 6.46 -8.79 -29.62
N ALA A 485 6.47 -9.37 -28.41
CA ALA A 485 6.20 -10.80 -28.23
C ALA A 485 4.70 -11.15 -28.28
N HIS A 486 3.81 -10.21 -27.94
CA HIS A 486 2.37 -10.48 -27.81
C HIS A 486 1.51 -9.84 -28.90
N PHE A 487 2.06 -8.85 -29.63
CA PHE A 487 1.32 -8.10 -30.64
C PHE A 487 2.16 -7.97 -31.91
N ASP A 488 1.50 -8.05 -33.09
CA ASP A 488 2.13 -7.66 -34.34
C ASP A 488 2.19 -6.13 -34.40
N ILE A 489 3.38 -5.58 -34.14
CA ILE A 489 3.65 -4.14 -34.10
C ILE A 489 4.33 -3.62 -35.38
N SER A 490 4.25 -4.38 -36.46
CA SER A 490 4.89 -4.03 -37.74
C SER A 490 4.32 -2.76 -38.39
N ASP A 491 3.05 -2.46 -38.16
CA ASP A 491 2.39 -1.23 -38.61
C ASP A 491 1.98 -0.37 -37.38
N ALA A 492 2.95 0.27 -36.76
CA ALA A 492 2.75 1.09 -35.56
C ALA A 492 1.78 2.26 -35.80
N ASP A 493 1.81 2.89 -36.98
CA ASP A 493 0.95 4.03 -37.29
C ASP A 493 -0.52 3.60 -37.35
N ALA A 494 -0.83 2.46 -37.96
CA ALA A 494 -2.19 1.92 -37.97
C ALA A 494 -2.68 1.51 -36.57
N LEU A 495 -1.79 0.96 -35.72
CA LEU A 495 -2.12 0.62 -34.34
C LEU A 495 -2.40 1.84 -33.49
N ILE A 496 -1.61 2.91 -33.63
CA ILE A 496 -1.82 4.19 -32.96
C ILE A 496 -3.14 4.82 -33.39
N ALA A 497 -3.44 4.86 -34.71
CA ALA A 497 -4.70 5.39 -35.22
C ALA A 497 -5.90 4.61 -34.65
N ARG A 498 -5.85 3.29 -34.64
CA ARG A 498 -6.90 2.43 -34.05
C ARG A 498 -7.05 2.66 -32.53
N SER A 499 -5.94 2.91 -31.84
CA SER A 499 -5.96 3.26 -30.41
C SER A 499 -6.72 4.55 -30.15
N HIS A 500 -6.52 5.59 -30.96
CA HIS A 500 -7.23 6.87 -30.83
C HIS A 500 -8.74 6.68 -31.05
N GLU A 501 -9.15 5.95 -32.08
CA GLU A 501 -10.56 5.63 -32.33
C GLU A 501 -11.17 4.85 -31.16
N ALA A 502 -10.46 3.85 -30.62
CA ALA A 502 -10.90 3.06 -29.48
C ALA A 502 -11.00 3.89 -28.20
N LEU A 503 -10.08 4.84 -27.99
CA LEU A 503 -10.06 5.74 -26.85
C LEU A 503 -11.23 6.75 -26.92
N ASP A 504 -11.51 7.30 -28.09
CA ASP A 504 -12.64 8.21 -28.31
C ASP A 504 -13.98 7.49 -28.05
N ALA A 505 -14.13 6.28 -28.57
CA ALA A 505 -15.31 5.45 -28.32
C ALA A 505 -15.45 5.08 -26.83
N TRP A 506 -14.35 4.81 -26.15
CA TRP A 506 -14.33 4.55 -24.71
C TRP A 506 -14.75 5.79 -23.92
N ASN A 507 -14.20 6.98 -24.21
CA ASN A 507 -14.58 8.23 -23.58
C ASN A 507 -16.07 8.55 -23.77
N ALA A 508 -16.58 8.44 -24.99
CA ALA A 508 -18.02 8.63 -25.27
C ALA A 508 -18.90 7.69 -24.44
N SER A 509 -18.50 6.42 -24.29
CA SER A 509 -19.22 5.45 -23.47
C SER A 509 -19.23 5.78 -21.98
N LEU A 510 -18.20 6.47 -21.48
CA LEU A 510 -18.14 6.91 -20.09
C LEU A 510 -18.98 8.17 -19.85
N ASP A 511 -19.05 9.06 -20.83
CA ASP A 511 -19.91 10.24 -20.74
C ASP A 511 -21.40 9.85 -20.72
N GLU A 512 -21.82 8.86 -21.53
CA GLU A 512 -23.14 8.25 -21.45
C GLU A 512 -23.44 7.59 -20.10
N ASP A 513 -22.44 6.96 -19.46
CA ASP A 513 -22.57 6.36 -18.12
C ASP A 513 -22.78 7.44 -17.06
N ALA A 514 -22.03 8.55 -17.16
CA ALA A 514 -22.17 9.70 -16.27
C ALA A 514 -23.54 10.38 -16.39
N GLU A 515 -24.06 10.54 -17.62
CA GLU A 515 -25.37 11.13 -17.85
C GLU A 515 -26.49 10.28 -17.25
N ARG A 516 -26.44 8.95 -17.43
CA ARG A 516 -27.41 8.02 -16.81
C ARG A 516 -27.41 8.08 -15.29
N ASP A 517 -26.23 8.19 -14.65
CA ASP A 517 -26.13 8.34 -13.20
C ASP A 517 -26.75 9.66 -12.71
N LEU A 518 -26.57 10.75 -13.46
CA LEU A 518 -27.17 12.06 -13.16
C LEU A 518 -28.70 12.04 -13.33
N GLU A 519 -29.21 11.42 -14.38
CA GLU A 519 -30.64 11.26 -14.59
C GLU A 519 -31.28 10.42 -13.47
N ALA A 520 -30.67 9.29 -13.11
CA ALA A 520 -31.12 8.45 -12.00
C ALA A 520 -31.14 9.22 -10.66
N ALA A 521 -30.12 10.04 -10.39
CA ALA A 521 -30.08 10.88 -9.20
C ALA A 521 -31.17 11.97 -9.20
N SER A 522 -31.51 12.55 -10.35
CA SER A 522 -32.55 13.57 -10.47
C SER A 522 -33.94 13.01 -10.23
N LEU A 523 -34.19 11.77 -10.67
CA LEU A 523 -35.47 11.07 -10.44
C LEU A 523 -35.75 10.73 -8.98
N VAL A 524 -34.68 10.55 -8.17
CA VAL A 524 -34.82 10.29 -6.73
C VAL A 524 -35.10 11.57 -5.93
N LEU A 525 -34.73 12.74 -6.47
CA LEU A 525 -34.90 14.05 -5.83
C LEU A 525 -36.18 14.76 -6.24
N SER A 526 -36.91 14.27 -7.25
CA SER A 526 -38.25 14.73 -7.67
C SER A 526 -39.37 13.93 -7.01
#